data_20a7874d90bcabf70c2d533b700cc251
#
_entry.id   20a7874d90bcabf70c2d533b700cc251
#
_cell.length_a   1.000
_cell.length_b   1.000
_cell.length_c   1.000
_cell.angle_alpha   90.00
_cell.angle_beta   90.00
_cell.angle_gamma   90.00
#
_symmetry.space_group_name_H-M   'P 1'
#
loop_
_entity.id
_entity.type
_entity.pdbx_description
1 polymer ?
#
loop_
_entity_poly.entity_id
_entity_poly.type
_entity_poly.pdbx_seq_one_letter_code
_entity_poly.pdbx_strand_id
1 'polypeptide(L)'
;FTATIDYFDEKRTGIYMVRNYLPQIVGLNGHNPAANVGAVSSKGFDGHFSYKQRINDVNLTVRGNITYSKNEVLERDEENNVYAYQMQRGYRVDQCKGLIAEGLFKDYDDIRNSPTQSWGKVQPGDIKYRDVNGDGVINDGDQVAIGATSRPNLIYGLGASASWKGLDVNVHFQGAGKSTFFTYGKCVWAFTEGEWGNIFKGMLDNRWVDADTAETLGIPANENPNASYPRLSYQGDNASNNNYRNSTFWLKNGRYLRLKTIDVGYTLPKSIVNKMHFNNIRIFLVGTNLLTWSSFKTWDPEMGDPRGESYPLTKSITMGISVNL
;
A
#
# COMPACT_ATOMS: atom_id res chain seq x y z
N PHE A 1 1.01 10.82 34.16
CA PHE A 1 0.75 11.02 32.74
C PHE A 1 1.79 11.93 32.14
N THR A 2 2.35 11.55 30.98
CA THR A 2 3.30 12.35 30.21
C THR A 2 2.80 12.36 28.77
N ALA A 3 2.79 13.53 28.13
CA ALA A 3 2.46 13.67 26.72
C ALA A 3 3.33 14.76 26.08
N THR A 4 3.72 14.54 24.85
CA THR A 4 4.39 15.53 24.00
C THR A 4 3.64 15.54 22.68
N ILE A 5 3.35 16.73 22.18
CA ILE A 5 2.72 16.93 20.86
C ILE A 5 3.47 18.09 20.20
N ASP A 6 3.96 17.81 18.99
CA ASP A 6 4.66 18.78 18.16
C ASP A 6 3.86 19.00 16.88
N TYR A 7 3.73 20.27 16.48
CA TYR A 7 3.19 20.66 15.18
C TYR A 7 4.27 21.25 14.33
N PHE A 8 4.33 20.85 13.07
CA PHE A 8 5.30 21.36 12.11
C PHE A 8 4.62 21.88 10.84
N ASP A 9 5.21 22.95 10.31
CA ASP A 9 4.87 23.54 9.02
C ASP A 9 6.19 23.90 8.31
N GLU A 10 6.54 23.12 7.29
CA GLU A 10 7.79 23.24 6.56
C GLU A 10 7.51 23.59 5.11
N LYS A 11 8.24 24.57 4.57
CA LYS A 11 8.30 24.86 3.14
C LYS A 11 9.72 24.70 2.66
N ARG A 12 9.94 23.76 1.74
CA ARG A 12 11.23 23.52 1.10
C ARG A 12 11.19 24.07 -0.32
N THR A 13 12.12 24.96 -0.65
CA THR A 13 12.27 25.59 -1.97
C THR A 13 13.64 25.27 -2.56
N GLY A 14 13.83 25.52 -3.84
CA GLY A 14 15.10 25.25 -4.49
C GLY A 14 15.45 23.78 -4.56
N ILE A 15 14.46 22.88 -4.65
CA ILE A 15 14.70 21.45 -4.77
C ILE A 15 15.34 21.16 -6.12
N TYR A 16 16.51 20.50 -6.07
CA TYR A 16 17.24 20.08 -7.25
C TYR A 16 16.46 18.98 -7.98
N MET A 17 16.19 19.22 -9.27
CA MET A 17 15.51 18.27 -10.15
C MET A 17 15.94 18.42 -11.59
N VAL A 18 15.83 17.35 -12.36
CA VAL A 18 16.04 17.39 -13.80
C VAL A 18 14.91 18.20 -14.43
N ARG A 19 15.25 19.12 -15.33
CA ARG A 19 14.28 19.88 -16.08
C ARG A 19 13.58 18.98 -17.09
N ASN A 20 12.28 18.82 -16.94
CA ASN A 20 11.48 17.96 -17.82
C ASN A 20 10.79 18.76 -18.95
N TYR A 21 10.54 20.03 -18.72
CA TYR A 21 9.89 20.91 -19.67
C TYR A 21 10.90 21.82 -20.38
N LEU A 22 11.58 21.23 -21.35
CA LEU A 22 12.43 21.96 -22.28
C LEU A 22 12.00 21.65 -23.72
N PRO A 23 11.73 22.69 -24.56
CA PRO A 23 11.35 22.46 -25.94
C PRO A 23 12.40 21.64 -26.69
N GLN A 24 11.97 20.67 -27.47
CA GLN A 24 12.90 19.81 -28.24
C GLN A 24 13.82 20.60 -29.20
N ILE A 25 13.41 21.78 -29.64
CA ILE A 25 14.21 22.65 -30.48
C ILE A 25 15.54 23.08 -29.83
N VAL A 26 15.66 22.97 -28.50
CA VAL A 26 16.91 23.23 -27.77
C VAL A 26 17.97 22.17 -28.08
N GLY A 27 17.60 21.05 -28.67
CA GLY A 27 18.52 20.02 -29.17
C GLY A 27 19.21 19.20 -28.11
N LEU A 28 18.71 19.17 -26.86
CA LEU A 28 19.33 18.42 -25.75
C LEU A 28 19.08 16.92 -25.79
N ASN A 29 18.14 16.42 -26.62
CA ASN A 29 17.88 15.01 -26.91
C ASN A 29 17.99 14.08 -25.68
N GLY A 30 17.29 14.38 -24.60
CA GLY A 30 17.31 13.58 -23.37
C GLY A 30 18.42 13.92 -22.36
N HIS A 31 19.32 14.82 -22.70
CA HIS A 31 20.35 15.34 -21.77
C HIS A 31 19.87 16.64 -21.06
N ASN A 32 18.71 16.56 -20.44
CA ASN A 32 18.13 17.72 -19.77
C ASN A 32 18.98 18.16 -18.57
N PRO A 33 19.33 19.46 -18.45
CA PRO A 33 20.06 19.94 -17.30
C PRO A 33 19.19 19.85 -16.04
N ALA A 34 19.82 19.76 -14.90
CA ALA A 34 19.16 19.87 -13.62
C ALA A 34 19.22 21.31 -13.10
N ALA A 35 18.22 21.71 -12.34
CA ALA A 35 18.15 23.03 -11.71
C ALA A 35 17.39 22.96 -10.37
N ASN A 36 17.58 24.01 -9.55
CA ASN A 36 16.93 24.16 -8.25
C ASN A 36 15.56 24.87 -8.42
N VAL A 37 14.58 24.17 -8.98
CA VAL A 37 13.28 24.74 -9.41
C VAL A 37 12.06 24.16 -8.70
N GLY A 38 12.25 23.18 -7.80
CA GLY A 38 11.14 22.56 -7.09
C GLY A 38 10.82 23.22 -5.76
N ALA A 39 9.55 23.19 -5.38
CA ALA A 39 9.09 23.58 -4.05
C ALA A 39 7.99 22.64 -3.53
N VAL A 40 8.08 22.29 -2.25
CA VAL A 40 7.13 21.41 -1.56
C VAL A 40 6.83 21.99 -0.18
N SER A 41 5.58 21.98 0.22
CA SER A 41 5.18 22.21 1.61
C SER A 41 4.88 20.88 2.31
N SER A 42 5.12 20.82 3.62
CA SER A 42 4.75 19.70 4.47
C SER A 42 4.24 20.23 5.81
N LYS A 43 3.06 19.77 6.21
CA LYS A 43 2.41 20.15 7.48
C LYS A 43 1.94 18.90 8.20
N GLY A 44 2.05 18.94 9.52
CA GLY A 44 1.61 17.80 10.28
C GLY A 44 1.79 17.99 11.76
N PHE A 45 1.54 16.90 12.46
CA PHE A 45 1.82 16.78 13.88
C PHE A 45 2.36 15.40 14.21
N ASP A 46 3.20 15.32 15.19
CA ASP A 46 3.59 14.08 15.84
C ASP A 46 3.46 14.21 17.34
N GLY A 47 3.32 13.08 17.99
CA GLY A 47 3.17 13.07 19.42
C GLY A 47 3.25 11.67 20.01
N HIS A 48 3.53 11.66 21.30
CA HIS A 48 3.47 10.46 22.10
C HIS A 48 2.89 10.74 23.49
N PHE A 49 2.32 9.69 24.08
CA PHE A 49 1.88 9.74 25.47
C PHE A 49 2.27 8.48 26.21
N SER A 50 2.39 8.63 27.53
CA SER A 50 2.58 7.52 28.46
C SER A 50 1.77 7.78 29.72
N TYR A 51 0.93 6.82 30.06
CA TYR A 51 0.18 6.79 31.30
C TYR A 51 0.63 5.62 32.15
N LYS A 52 1.08 5.91 33.38
CA LYS A 52 1.51 4.90 34.34
C LYS A 52 0.61 4.96 35.56
N GLN A 53 0.07 3.84 35.97
CA GLN A 53 -0.81 3.69 37.12
C GLN A 53 -0.41 2.46 37.91
N ARG A 54 -0.36 2.61 39.24
CA ARG A 54 -0.28 1.48 40.15
C ARG A 54 -1.63 1.27 40.82
N ILE A 55 -2.16 0.07 40.69
CA ILE A 55 -3.44 -0.35 41.29
C ILE A 55 -3.12 -1.57 42.16
N ASN A 56 -3.06 -1.37 43.46
CA ASN A 56 -2.59 -2.37 44.42
C ASN A 56 -1.20 -2.92 44.05
N ASP A 57 -1.11 -4.21 43.72
CA ASP A 57 0.13 -4.90 43.33
C ASP A 57 0.36 -4.88 41.81
N VAL A 58 -0.54 -4.31 41.03
CA VAL A 58 -0.45 -4.24 39.56
C VAL A 58 0.15 -2.89 39.15
N ASN A 59 1.24 -2.91 38.40
CA ASN A 59 1.73 -1.73 37.69
C ASN A 59 1.24 -1.81 36.23
N LEU A 60 0.49 -0.81 35.81
CA LEU A 60 -0.01 -0.67 34.45
C LEU A 60 0.69 0.49 33.76
N THR A 61 1.09 0.28 32.51
CA THR A 61 1.57 1.36 31.64
C THR A 61 0.83 1.26 30.31
N VAL A 62 0.25 2.36 29.86
CA VAL A 62 -0.32 2.51 28.53
C VAL A 62 0.48 3.59 27.81
N ARG A 63 0.91 3.33 26.57
CA ARG A 63 1.68 4.26 25.77
C ARG A 63 1.17 4.28 24.34
N GLY A 64 1.28 5.41 23.68
CA GLY A 64 0.95 5.53 22.28
C GLY A 64 1.77 6.61 21.62
N ASN A 65 1.89 6.49 20.32
CA ASN A 65 2.47 7.50 19.45
C ASN A 65 1.65 7.63 18.19
N ILE A 66 1.66 8.82 17.62
CA ILE A 66 0.96 9.14 16.38
C ILE A 66 1.79 10.16 15.61
N THR A 67 1.91 9.94 14.31
CA THR A 67 2.51 10.90 13.38
C THR A 67 1.56 11.06 12.19
N TYR A 68 1.19 12.28 11.89
CA TYR A 68 0.41 12.62 10.72
C TYR A 68 1.10 13.72 9.94
N SER A 69 1.32 13.51 8.63
CA SER A 69 1.86 14.53 7.75
C SER A 69 1.13 14.57 6.42
N LYS A 70 0.98 15.78 5.90
CA LYS A 70 0.44 16.04 4.56
C LYS A 70 1.39 16.98 3.83
N ASN A 71 1.87 16.55 2.69
CA ASN A 71 2.67 17.38 1.81
C ASN A 71 1.89 17.82 0.57
N GLU A 72 2.42 18.83 -0.13
CA GLU A 72 1.87 19.34 -1.38
C GLU A 72 3.01 19.89 -2.26
N VAL A 73 2.98 19.53 -3.53
CA VAL A 73 3.90 20.07 -4.54
C VAL A 73 3.43 21.48 -4.89
N LEU A 74 4.24 22.49 -4.55
CA LEU A 74 3.95 23.89 -4.83
C LEU A 74 4.48 24.31 -6.19
N GLU A 75 5.72 23.88 -6.50
CA GLU A 75 6.41 24.21 -7.75
C GLU A 75 7.13 22.97 -8.28
N ARG A 76 7.03 22.75 -9.56
CA ARG A 76 7.72 21.70 -10.30
C ARG A 76 7.93 22.18 -11.74
N ASP A 77 9.05 21.74 -12.37
CA ASP A 77 9.29 21.97 -13.78
C ASP A 77 8.40 21.04 -14.61
N GLU A 78 7.20 21.49 -14.92
CA GLU A 78 6.20 20.74 -15.69
C GLU A 78 5.46 21.67 -16.67
N GLU A 79 5.02 21.09 -17.79
CA GLU A 79 4.20 21.79 -18.76
C GLU A 79 2.86 22.20 -18.14
N ASN A 80 2.37 23.39 -18.51
CA ASN A 80 0.98 23.74 -18.21
C ASN A 80 0.06 22.91 -19.08
N ASN A 81 -0.39 21.78 -18.53
CA ASN A 81 -1.27 20.88 -19.24
C ASN A 81 -2.65 21.53 -19.44
N VAL A 82 -3.30 21.18 -20.55
CA VAL A 82 -4.68 21.61 -20.85
C VAL A 82 -5.62 21.18 -19.71
N TYR A 83 -5.36 20.02 -19.14
CA TYR A 83 -6.13 19.50 -18.01
C TYR A 83 -5.34 19.66 -16.71
N ALA A 84 -5.81 20.53 -15.82
CA ALA A 84 -5.14 20.81 -14.53
C ALA A 84 -4.96 19.55 -13.65
N TYR A 85 -5.83 18.56 -13.75
CA TYR A 85 -5.72 17.31 -13.00
C TYR A 85 -4.53 16.43 -13.41
N GLN A 86 -3.91 16.69 -14.57
CA GLN A 86 -2.71 15.98 -15.01
C GLN A 86 -1.42 16.55 -14.40
N MET A 87 -1.46 17.80 -13.93
CA MET A 87 -0.31 18.42 -13.29
C MET A 87 0.02 17.73 -11.95
N GLN A 88 1.30 17.74 -11.56
CA GLN A 88 1.73 17.31 -10.24
C GLN A 88 1.58 18.42 -9.20
N ARG A 89 1.70 19.68 -9.62
CA ARG A 89 1.47 20.84 -8.77
C ARG A 89 0.06 20.86 -8.20
N GLY A 90 -0.07 21.14 -6.90
CA GLY A 90 -1.33 21.10 -6.17
C GLY A 90 -1.71 19.71 -5.63
N TYR A 91 -0.97 18.68 -6.01
CA TYR A 91 -1.13 17.34 -5.47
C TYR A 91 -0.03 17.01 -4.46
N ARG A 92 -0.19 15.90 -3.77
CA ARG A 92 0.86 15.37 -2.90
C ARG A 92 2.03 14.81 -3.73
N VAL A 93 3.21 14.84 -3.14
CA VAL A 93 4.32 14.00 -3.61
C VAL A 93 3.85 12.55 -3.57
N ASP A 94 4.14 11.66 -4.39
CA ASP A 94 3.68 10.26 -4.42
C ASP A 94 2.14 10.06 -4.56
N GLN A 95 1.39 11.06 -5.05
CA GLN A 95 -0.02 10.89 -5.35
C GLN A 95 -0.19 9.85 -6.47
N CYS A 96 -0.94 8.79 -6.20
CA CYS A 96 -1.29 7.82 -7.23
C CYS A 96 -2.19 8.47 -8.29
N LYS A 97 -1.79 8.33 -9.55
CA LYS A 97 -2.59 8.74 -10.72
C LYS A 97 -2.83 7.53 -11.62
N GLY A 98 -3.98 7.48 -12.24
CA GLY A 98 -4.36 6.39 -13.14
C GLY A 98 -5.78 6.55 -13.65
N LEU A 99 -6.23 5.56 -14.39
CA LEU A 99 -7.55 5.52 -14.99
C LEU A 99 -8.62 5.12 -13.97
N ILE A 100 -9.85 5.57 -14.19
CA ILE A 100 -11.01 5.11 -13.42
C ILE A 100 -11.63 3.91 -14.16
N ALA A 101 -11.52 2.72 -13.58
CA ALA A 101 -12.21 1.54 -14.09
C ALA A 101 -13.68 1.56 -13.66
N GLU A 102 -14.57 1.29 -14.60
CA GLU A 102 -16.02 1.21 -14.39
C GLU A 102 -16.55 -0.24 -14.31
N GLY A 103 -15.65 -1.21 -14.39
CA GLY A 103 -15.93 -2.64 -14.43
C GLY A 103 -15.33 -3.29 -15.66
N LEU A 104 -15.93 -4.39 -16.09
CA LEU A 104 -15.54 -5.11 -17.30
C LEU A 104 -16.61 -4.94 -18.37
N PHE A 105 -16.22 -4.91 -19.64
CA PHE A 105 -17.15 -4.94 -20.75
C PHE A 105 -18.01 -6.20 -20.71
N LYS A 106 -19.33 -6.05 -20.85
CA LYS A 106 -20.28 -7.17 -20.80
C LYS A 106 -20.30 -7.94 -22.11
N ASP A 107 -20.41 -7.21 -23.22
CA ASP A 107 -20.62 -7.74 -24.56
C ASP A 107 -20.12 -6.73 -25.61
N TYR A 108 -20.25 -7.09 -26.89
CA TYR A 108 -19.85 -6.24 -28.00
C TYR A 108 -20.76 -5.01 -28.19
N ASP A 109 -22.02 -5.05 -27.69
CA ASP A 109 -22.89 -3.87 -27.70
C ASP A 109 -22.43 -2.83 -26.70
N ASP A 110 -22.00 -3.25 -25.49
CA ASP A 110 -21.41 -2.37 -24.51
C ASP A 110 -20.11 -1.73 -25.05
N ILE A 111 -19.28 -2.48 -25.77
CA ILE A 111 -18.07 -1.95 -26.42
C ILE A 111 -18.40 -0.91 -27.46
N ARG A 112 -19.37 -1.20 -28.36
CA ARG A 112 -19.78 -0.28 -29.43
C ARG A 112 -20.36 1.04 -28.92
N ASN A 113 -21.02 1.00 -27.77
CA ASN A 113 -21.65 2.16 -27.15
C ASN A 113 -20.76 2.89 -26.16
N SER A 114 -19.48 2.51 -26.03
CA SER A 114 -18.52 3.10 -25.12
C SER A 114 -17.43 3.87 -25.86
N PRO A 115 -16.77 4.86 -25.22
CA PRO A 115 -15.59 5.51 -25.78
C PRO A 115 -14.51 4.52 -26.19
N THR A 116 -13.78 4.86 -27.25
CA THR A 116 -12.73 3.98 -27.79
C THR A 116 -11.52 3.98 -26.87
N GLN A 117 -11.05 2.81 -26.45
CA GLN A 117 -9.82 2.68 -25.66
C GLN A 117 -8.61 2.52 -26.59
N SER A 118 -7.59 3.38 -26.44
CA SER A 118 -6.50 3.56 -27.41
C SER A 118 -5.39 2.50 -27.34
N TRP A 119 -5.44 1.58 -26.38
CA TRP A 119 -4.37 0.60 -26.15
C TRP A 119 -4.56 -0.75 -26.84
N GLY A 120 -5.40 -0.79 -27.84
CA GLY A 120 -5.63 -1.95 -28.65
C GLY A 120 -7.11 -2.34 -28.75
N LYS A 121 -7.36 -3.46 -29.40
CA LYS A 121 -8.72 -3.97 -29.61
C LYS A 121 -9.23 -4.65 -28.34
N VAL A 122 -10.28 -4.10 -27.77
CA VAL A 122 -10.94 -4.66 -26.58
C VAL A 122 -12.00 -5.70 -26.94
N GLN A 123 -12.28 -6.59 -26.00
CA GLN A 123 -13.27 -7.66 -26.08
C GLN A 123 -14.11 -7.70 -24.79
N PRO A 124 -15.27 -8.39 -24.79
CA PRO A 124 -16.01 -8.65 -23.56
C PRO A 124 -15.10 -9.26 -22.48
N GLY A 125 -15.24 -8.80 -21.23
CA GLY A 125 -14.37 -9.18 -20.12
C GLY A 125 -13.08 -8.38 -19.97
N ASP A 126 -12.77 -7.45 -20.89
CA ASP A 126 -11.70 -6.49 -20.70
C ASP A 126 -12.15 -5.33 -19.82
N ILE A 127 -11.18 -4.66 -19.16
CA ILE A 127 -11.47 -3.54 -18.27
C ILE A 127 -11.98 -2.35 -19.09
N LYS A 128 -13.12 -1.82 -18.67
CA LYS A 128 -13.75 -0.62 -19.19
C LYS A 128 -13.32 0.57 -18.35
N TYR A 129 -12.81 1.61 -18.99
CA TYR A 129 -12.38 2.84 -18.33
C TYR A 129 -13.31 4.01 -18.64
N ARG A 130 -13.28 5.01 -17.76
CA ARG A 130 -14.03 6.26 -17.89
C ARG A 130 -13.27 7.24 -18.78
N ASP A 131 -13.98 7.83 -19.73
CA ASP A 131 -13.57 9.03 -20.44
C ASP A 131 -13.78 10.23 -19.48
N VAL A 132 -12.68 10.82 -19.03
CA VAL A 132 -12.71 11.89 -18.04
C VAL A 132 -12.80 13.26 -18.69
N ASN A 133 -12.16 13.42 -19.85
CA ASN A 133 -12.13 14.68 -20.59
C ASN A 133 -13.29 14.84 -21.57
N GLY A 134 -14.04 13.77 -21.88
CA GLY A 134 -15.21 13.77 -22.74
C GLY A 134 -14.89 13.86 -24.22
N ASP A 135 -13.68 13.46 -24.64
CA ASP A 135 -13.27 13.54 -26.05
C ASP A 135 -13.64 12.30 -26.89
N GLY A 136 -14.24 11.29 -26.25
CA GLY A 136 -14.67 10.03 -26.89
C GLY A 136 -13.57 9.00 -27.05
N VAL A 137 -12.34 9.30 -26.57
CA VAL A 137 -11.17 8.40 -26.67
C VAL A 137 -10.48 8.29 -25.34
N ILE A 138 -10.43 7.10 -24.78
CA ILE A 138 -9.72 6.86 -23.52
C ILE A 138 -8.23 6.63 -23.79
N ASN A 139 -7.41 7.46 -23.20
CA ASN A 139 -5.96 7.47 -23.36
C ASN A 139 -5.26 7.99 -22.08
N ASP A 140 -3.97 8.32 -22.16
CA ASP A 140 -3.22 8.84 -21.00
C ASP A 140 -3.73 10.22 -20.54
N GLY A 141 -4.52 10.92 -21.36
CA GLY A 141 -5.24 12.15 -21.01
C GLY A 141 -6.31 11.97 -19.94
N ASP A 142 -6.80 10.75 -19.72
CA ASP A 142 -7.84 10.42 -18.75
C ASP A 142 -7.28 10.00 -17.38
N GLN A 143 -5.97 10.01 -17.21
CA GLN A 143 -5.35 9.70 -15.94
C GLN A 143 -5.56 10.82 -14.93
N VAL A 144 -6.22 10.51 -13.83
CA VAL A 144 -6.54 11.43 -12.74
C VAL A 144 -5.93 10.98 -11.42
N ALA A 145 -5.92 11.85 -10.42
CA ALA A 145 -5.54 11.46 -9.06
C ALA A 145 -6.57 10.48 -8.49
N ILE A 146 -6.13 9.28 -8.18
CA ILE A 146 -6.95 8.21 -7.60
C ILE A 146 -6.34 7.71 -6.29
N GLY A 147 -7.21 7.28 -5.38
CA GLY A 147 -6.75 6.75 -4.09
C GLY A 147 -6.08 7.78 -3.19
N ALA A 148 -5.00 7.36 -2.56
CA ALA A 148 -4.15 8.16 -1.68
C ALA A 148 -2.71 8.18 -2.21
N THR A 149 -1.77 8.62 -1.39
CA THR A 149 -0.34 8.51 -1.67
C THR A 149 0.15 7.07 -1.46
N SER A 150 1.25 6.70 -2.10
CA SER A 150 1.89 5.40 -1.92
C SER A 150 2.41 5.23 -0.48
N ARG A 151 2.85 6.30 0.14
CA ARG A 151 3.25 6.33 1.55
C ARG A 151 2.08 6.79 2.43
N PRO A 152 1.83 6.13 3.59
CA PRO A 152 0.75 6.53 4.49
C PRO A 152 1.05 7.88 5.14
N ASN A 153 0.01 8.72 5.25
CA ASN A 153 0.12 9.99 5.95
C ASN A 153 0.03 9.87 7.47
N LEU A 154 -0.55 8.78 7.93
CA LEU A 154 -0.78 8.48 9.34
C LEU A 154 -0.03 7.20 9.70
N ILE A 155 0.83 7.28 10.71
CA ILE A 155 1.47 6.14 11.36
C ILE A 155 1.17 6.24 12.85
N TYR A 156 0.82 5.12 13.48
CA TYR A 156 0.49 5.11 14.88
C TYR A 156 0.93 3.82 15.56
N GLY A 157 1.22 3.92 16.84
CA GLY A 157 1.52 2.80 17.71
C GLY A 157 0.75 2.90 19.01
N LEU A 158 0.32 1.76 19.55
CA LEU A 158 -0.33 1.65 20.84
C LEU A 158 0.26 0.46 21.60
N GLY A 159 0.70 0.68 22.81
CA GLY A 159 1.24 -0.36 23.67
C GLY A 159 0.65 -0.32 25.06
N ALA A 160 0.55 -1.49 25.66
CA ALA A 160 0.17 -1.65 27.05
C ALA A 160 1.09 -2.67 27.72
N SER A 161 1.49 -2.40 28.94
CA SER A 161 2.22 -3.36 29.78
C SER A 161 1.62 -3.40 31.18
N ALA A 162 1.56 -4.61 31.73
CA ALA A 162 1.11 -4.86 33.08
C ALA A 162 2.11 -5.77 33.80
N SER A 163 2.39 -5.49 35.08
CA SER A 163 3.18 -6.38 35.91
C SER A 163 2.47 -6.64 37.26
N TRP A 164 2.47 -7.90 37.69
CA TRP A 164 1.84 -8.35 38.91
C TRP A 164 2.57 -9.56 39.49
N LYS A 165 3.11 -9.42 40.70
CA LYS A 165 3.73 -10.51 41.48
C LYS A 165 4.71 -11.40 40.67
N GLY A 166 5.56 -10.77 39.88
CA GLY A 166 6.54 -11.45 39.03
C GLY A 166 6.07 -11.77 37.62
N LEU A 167 4.75 -11.82 37.36
CA LEU A 167 4.22 -11.90 36.02
C LEU A 167 4.27 -10.55 35.34
N ASP A 168 4.75 -10.49 34.11
CA ASP A 168 4.72 -9.30 33.27
C ASP A 168 4.20 -9.62 31.86
N VAL A 169 3.40 -8.73 31.33
CA VAL A 169 2.85 -8.81 29.98
C VAL A 169 3.07 -7.46 29.31
N ASN A 170 3.56 -7.48 28.08
CA ASN A 170 3.71 -6.29 27.25
C ASN A 170 3.14 -6.57 25.85
N VAL A 171 2.27 -5.71 25.38
CA VAL A 171 1.65 -5.81 24.05
C VAL A 171 1.90 -4.51 23.30
N HIS A 172 2.27 -4.63 22.04
CA HIS A 172 2.48 -3.48 21.17
C HIS A 172 1.81 -3.68 19.81
N PHE A 173 0.98 -2.73 19.45
CA PHE A 173 0.36 -2.61 18.14
C PHE A 173 1.01 -1.50 17.33
N GLN A 174 1.17 -1.73 16.04
CA GLN A 174 1.61 -0.74 15.06
C GLN A 174 0.62 -0.70 13.91
N GLY A 175 0.29 0.48 13.43
CA GLY A 175 -0.60 0.64 12.29
C GLY A 175 -0.19 1.78 11.37
N ALA A 176 -0.64 1.66 10.13
CA ALA A 176 -0.57 2.70 9.12
C ALA A 176 -1.96 3.05 8.61
N GLY A 177 -2.19 4.33 8.39
CA GLY A 177 -3.41 4.86 7.81
C GLY A 177 -3.53 4.54 6.32
N LYS A 178 -4.44 5.23 5.64
CA LYS A 178 -4.69 5.01 4.23
C LYS A 178 -3.44 5.32 3.41
N SER A 179 -2.94 4.32 2.70
CA SER A 179 -2.02 4.42 1.58
C SER A 179 -2.59 3.63 0.41
N THR A 180 -2.15 3.89 -0.81
CA THR A 180 -2.59 3.12 -1.97
C THR A 180 -1.40 2.82 -2.85
N PHE A 181 -1.43 1.67 -3.49
CA PHE A 181 -0.43 1.24 -4.45
C PHE A 181 -1.09 0.41 -5.54
N PHE A 182 -0.51 0.43 -6.73
CA PHE A 182 -0.95 -0.43 -7.81
C PHE A 182 -0.31 -1.80 -7.67
N THR A 183 -1.09 -2.85 -7.83
CA THR A 183 -0.54 -4.21 -7.98
C THR A 183 -0.26 -4.46 -9.45
N TYR A 184 0.96 -4.91 -9.77
CA TYR A 184 1.40 -5.20 -11.14
C TYR A 184 2.50 -6.27 -11.20
N GLY A 185 2.88 -6.66 -12.42
CA GLY A 185 3.94 -7.63 -12.66
C GLY A 185 3.47 -9.09 -12.60
N LYS A 186 4.41 -10.01 -12.74
CA LYS A 186 4.17 -11.44 -12.94
C LYS A 186 3.36 -12.15 -11.84
N CYS A 187 3.36 -11.59 -10.63
CA CYS A 187 2.58 -12.14 -9.52
C CYS A 187 1.09 -11.74 -9.57
N VAL A 188 0.71 -10.77 -10.41
CA VAL A 188 -0.66 -10.21 -10.42
C VAL A 188 -1.28 -10.23 -11.80
N TRP A 189 -0.49 -9.97 -12.85
CA TRP A 189 -0.94 -9.94 -14.23
C TRP A 189 -0.60 -11.27 -14.91
N ALA A 190 -1.62 -11.93 -15.42
CA ALA A 190 -1.45 -13.22 -16.08
C ALA A 190 -0.59 -13.09 -17.34
N PHE A 191 0.33 -14.05 -17.54
CA PHE A 191 1.12 -14.22 -18.76
C PHE A 191 1.97 -13.01 -19.16
N THR A 192 2.46 -12.25 -18.18
CA THR A 192 3.38 -11.14 -18.40
C THR A 192 4.84 -11.56 -18.32
N GLU A 193 5.77 -10.66 -18.71
CA GLU A 193 7.22 -10.85 -18.62
C GLU A 193 7.71 -12.09 -19.39
N GLY A 194 7.30 -12.20 -20.66
CA GLY A 194 7.72 -13.30 -21.55
C GLY A 194 7.16 -14.66 -21.15
N GLU A 195 5.93 -14.69 -20.63
CA GLU A 195 5.19 -15.89 -20.22
C GLU A 195 5.62 -16.51 -18.89
N TRP A 196 6.58 -15.92 -18.20
CA TRP A 196 7.01 -16.38 -16.88
C TRP A 196 6.02 -16.03 -15.77
N GLY A 197 4.99 -15.22 -16.07
CA GLY A 197 3.93 -14.87 -15.15
C GLY A 197 3.04 -16.08 -14.84
N ASN A 198 2.94 -16.44 -13.56
CA ASN A 198 2.03 -17.48 -13.09
C ASN A 198 0.61 -16.94 -12.93
N ILE A 199 -0.35 -17.86 -12.83
CA ILE A 199 -1.74 -17.56 -12.52
C ILE A 199 -2.04 -18.11 -11.13
N PHE A 200 -2.54 -17.26 -10.23
CA PHE A 200 -3.03 -17.71 -8.95
C PHE A 200 -4.39 -18.41 -9.08
N LYS A 201 -4.64 -19.42 -8.26
CA LYS A 201 -5.93 -20.10 -8.19
C LYS A 201 -7.09 -19.12 -8.00
N GLY A 202 -6.94 -18.13 -7.11
CA GLY A 202 -7.95 -17.10 -6.89
C GLY A 202 -8.26 -16.24 -8.11
N MET A 203 -7.30 -16.07 -9.04
CA MET A 203 -7.53 -15.42 -10.32
C MET A 203 -8.36 -16.33 -11.23
N LEU A 204 -8.01 -17.61 -11.32
CA LEU A 204 -8.77 -18.57 -12.11
C LEU A 204 -10.23 -18.68 -11.67
N ASP A 205 -10.47 -18.68 -10.36
CA ASP A 205 -11.81 -18.86 -9.78
C ASP A 205 -12.68 -17.60 -9.88
N ASN A 206 -12.08 -16.41 -10.01
CA ASN A 206 -12.80 -15.12 -9.92
C ASN A 206 -12.62 -14.21 -11.15
N ARG A 207 -12.09 -14.74 -12.25
CA ARG A 207 -11.98 -14.00 -13.52
C ARG A 207 -13.29 -13.97 -14.30
N TRP A 208 -13.36 -13.07 -15.25
CA TRP A 208 -14.40 -13.09 -16.25
C TRP A 208 -14.18 -14.25 -17.24
N VAL A 209 -15.25 -14.99 -17.57
CA VAL A 209 -15.23 -16.14 -18.51
C VAL A 209 -16.54 -16.14 -19.27
N ASP A 210 -16.49 -16.02 -20.60
CA ASP A 210 -17.67 -16.14 -21.47
C ASP A 210 -18.20 -17.58 -21.52
N ALA A 211 -19.44 -17.70 -21.96
CA ALA A 211 -20.15 -18.98 -22.04
C ALA A 211 -19.45 -19.98 -22.99
N ASP A 212 -18.95 -19.53 -24.14
CA ASP A 212 -18.31 -20.40 -25.15
C ASP A 212 -16.97 -20.95 -24.63
N THR A 213 -16.16 -20.09 -23.99
CA THR A 213 -14.92 -20.50 -23.32
C THR A 213 -15.21 -21.47 -22.17
N ALA A 214 -16.26 -21.21 -21.41
CA ALA A 214 -16.67 -22.06 -20.28
C ALA A 214 -17.08 -23.46 -20.76
N GLU A 215 -17.87 -23.55 -21.82
CA GLU A 215 -18.25 -24.83 -22.43
C GLU A 215 -17.05 -25.59 -22.98
N THR A 216 -16.16 -24.91 -23.71
CA THR A 216 -14.95 -25.51 -24.28
C THR A 216 -14.01 -26.08 -23.22
N LEU A 217 -13.88 -25.40 -22.08
CA LEU A 217 -12.96 -25.80 -21.00
C LEU A 217 -13.63 -26.67 -19.94
N GLY A 218 -14.95 -26.87 -19.99
CA GLY A 218 -15.69 -27.62 -18.97
C GLY A 218 -15.69 -26.94 -17.60
N ILE A 219 -15.69 -25.61 -17.55
CA ILE A 219 -15.69 -24.80 -16.33
C ILE A 219 -16.94 -23.92 -16.24
N PRO A 220 -17.31 -23.40 -15.06
CA PRO A 220 -18.43 -22.45 -14.96
C PRO A 220 -18.16 -21.15 -15.71
N ALA A 221 -19.14 -20.62 -16.44
CA ALA A 221 -19.12 -19.28 -17.00
C ALA A 221 -19.19 -18.24 -15.87
N ASN A 222 -18.56 -17.09 -16.08
CA ASN A 222 -18.61 -15.95 -15.17
C ASN A 222 -18.58 -14.63 -15.97
N GLU A 223 -19.70 -14.27 -16.56
CA GLU A 223 -19.86 -13.03 -17.33
C GLU A 223 -20.22 -11.81 -16.43
N ASN A 224 -19.78 -11.85 -15.17
CA ASN A 224 -20.01 -10.75 -14.22
C ASN A 224 -19.11 -9.55 -14.55
N PRO A 225 -19.66 -8.39 -14.93
CA PRO A 225 -18.88 -7.18 -15.19
C PRO A 225 -18.14 -6.62 -13.97
N ASN A 226 -18.45 -7.13 -12.77
CA ASN A 226 -17.76 -6.82 -11.53
C ASN A 226 -16.85 -7.96 -11.05
N ALA A 227 -16.46 -8.89 -11.93
CA ALA A 227 -15.50 -9.93 -11.59
C ALA A 227 -14.18 -9.32 -11.09
N SER A 228 -13.51 -10.00 -10.18
CA SER A 228 -12.29 -9.49 -9.54
C SER A 228 -11.08 -9.44 -10.47
N TYR A 229 -11.13 -10.15 -11.58
CA TYR A 229 -10.10 -10.19 -12.62
C TYR A 229 -10.72 -10.16 -14.01
N PRO A 230 -10.07 -9.51 -14.99
CA PRO A 230 -10.52 -9.50 -16.38
C PRO A 230 -10.39 -10.90 -17.00
N ARG A 231 -10.87 -11.05 -18.23
CA ARG A 231 -10.60 -12.25 -19.03
C ARG A 231 -9.10 -12.50 -19.15
N LEU A 232 -8.70 -13.74 -19.25
CA LEU A 232 -7.31 -14.07 -19.52
C LEU A 232 -6.98 -13.75 -20.99
N SER A 233 -5.82 -13.16 -21.20
CA SER A 233 -5.27 -12.92 -22.54
C SER A 233 -3.81 -13.41 -22.58
N TYR A 234 -3.43 -13.99 -23.69
CA TYR A 234 -2.11 -14.52 -23.92
C TYR A 234 -1.34 -13.68 -24.96
N GLN A 235 -0.07 -13.99 -25.20
CA GLN A 235 0.82 -13.26 -26.10
C GLN A 235 0.17 -12.81 -27.41
N GLY A 236 0.45 -11.57 -27.81
CA GLY A 236 -0.07 -10.98 -29.04
C GLY A 236 -1.51 -10.49 -28.97
N ASP A 237 -2.22 -10.73 -27.88
CA ASP A 237 -3.53 -10.16 -27.64
C ASP A 237 -3.37 -8.73 -27.09
N ASN A 238 -3.95 -7.76 -27.81
CA ASN A 238 -3.93 -6.35 -27.40
C ASN A 238 -4.63 -6.06 -26.08
N ALA A 239 -5.43 -6.99 -25.56
CA ALA A 239 -6.10 -6.85 -24.28
C ALA A 239 -5.11 -6.72 -23.09
N SER A 240 -3.94 -7.34 -23.15
CA SER A 240 -2.93 -7.18 -22.13
C SER A 240 -2.48 -5.72 -21.97
N ASN A 241 -2.42 -4.95 -23.05
CA ASN A 241 -2.09 -3.54 -23.02
C ASN A 241 -3.22 -2.70 -22.40
N ASN A 242 -4.48 -3.07 -22.62
CA ASN A 242 -5.65 -2.42 -22.02
C ASN A 242 -5.82 -2.81 -20.54
N ASN A 243 -5.78 -4.10 -20.24
CA ASN A 243 -6.08 -4.61 -18.90
C ASN A 243 -4.98 -4.30 -17.86
N TYR A 244 -3.75 -4.04 -18.30
CA TYR A 244 -2.60 -3.85 -17.43
C TYR A 244 -2.18 -2.37 -17.32
N ARG A 245 -3.19 -1.50 -17.09
CA ARG A 245 -3.00 -0.07 -16.87
C ARG A 245 -3.17 0.28 -15.40
N ASN A 246 -2.39 1.26 -14.94
CA ASN A 246 -2.61 1.86 -13.62
C ASN A 246 -4.01 2.41 -13.54
N SER A 247 -4.85 1.79 -12.75
CA SER A 247 -6.28 2.11 -12.66
C SER A 247 -6.84 1.77 -11.29
N THR A 248 -8.04 2.23 -11.02
CA THR A 248 -8.76 1.85 -9.79
C THR A 248 -8.98 0.35 -9.65
N PHE A 249 -8.93 -0.41 -10.74
CA PHE A 249 -9.05 -1.87 -10.74
C PHE A 249 -7.88 -2.53 -9.99
N TRP A 250 -6.66 -2.08 -10.26
CA TRP A 250 -5.44 -2.60 -9.67
C TRP A 250 -4.99 -1.85 -8.42
N LEU A 251 -5.67 -0.74 -8.08
CA LEU A 251 -5.34 0.07 -6.91
C LEU A 251 -5.77 -0.65 -5.63
N LYS A 252 -4.83 -0.86 -4.72
CA LYS A 252 -5.09 -1.53 -3.44
C LYS A 252 -4.85 -0.58 -2.28
N ASN A 253 -5.57 -0.82 -1.16
CA ASN A 253 -5.44 -0.05 0.06
C ASN A 253 -4.42 -0.73 0.99
N GLY A 254 -3.34 -0.03 1.31
CA GLY A 254 -2.24 -0.50 2.13
C GLY A 254 -2.40 -0.24 3.63
N ARG A 255 -3.56 0.23 4.11
CA ARG A 255 -3.77 0.41 5.56
C ARG A 255 -3.72 -0.92 6.30
N TYR A 256 -3.13 -0.91 7.49
CA TYR A 256 -3.09 -2.08 8.35
C TYR A 256 -3.01 -1.71 9.82
N LEU A 257 -3.36 -2.69 10.66
CA LEU A 257 -3.05 -2.75 12.09
C LEU A 257 -2.37 -4.09 12.36
N ARG A 258 -1.28 -4.08 13.12
CA ARG A 258 -0.49 -5.28 13.41
C ARG A 258 -0.24 -5.41 14.90
N LEU A 259 -0.43 -6.63 15.43
CA LEU A 259 0.14 -7.03 16.70
C LEU A 259 1.64 -7.25 16.47
N LYS A 260 2.43 -6.17 16.73
CA LYS A 260 3.87 -6.11 16.44
C LYS A 260 4.67 -6.96 17.40
N THR A 261 4.32 -6.87 18.70
CA THR A 261 5.01 -7.63 19.75
C THR A 261 4.02 -7.97 20.86
N ILE A 262 4.11 -9.19 21.35
CA ILE A 262 3.58 -9.63 22.63
C ILE A 262 4.71 -10.32 23.40
N ASP A 263 4.95 -9.88 24.63
CA ASP A 263 5.96 -10.43 25.53
C ASP A 263 5.25 -10.81 26.83
N VAL A 264 5.38 -12.06 27.22
CA VAL A 264 4.85 -12.58 28.49
C VAL A 264 6.01 -13.19 29.24
N GLY A 265 6.29 -12.68 30.42
CA GLY A 265 7.40 -13.12 31.26
C GLY A 265 6.98 -13.39 32.69
N TYR A 266 7.75 -14.24 33.32
CA TYR A 266 7.63 -14.51 34.75
C TYR A 266 9.00 -14.43 35.41
N THR A 267 9.12 -13.52 36.37
CA THR A 267 10.31 -13.36 37.21
C THR A 267 10.15 -14.21 38.47
N LEU A 268 11.11 -15.10 38.70
CA LEU A 268 11.07 -16.00 39.83
C LEU A 268 11.15 -15.23 41.14
N PRO A 269 10.46 -15.70 42.20
CA PRO A 269 10.53 -15.10 43.53
C PRO A 269 11.95 -15.10 44.11
N LYS A 270 12.32 -14.06 44.81
CA LYS A 270 13.67 -13.92 45.45
C LYS A 270 14.01 -15.08 46.36
N SER A 271 13.05 -15.70 47.01
CA SER A 271 13.24 -16.89 47.85
C SER A 271 13.82 -18.10 47.12
N ILE A 272 13.55 -18.22 45.81
CA ILE A 272 14.08 -19.27 44.92
C ILE A 272 15.43 -18.82 44.36
N VAL A 273 15.47 -17.61 43.82
CA VAL A 273 16.63 -17.09 43.09
C VAL A 273 17.86 -16.94 44.00
N ASN A 274 17.67 -16.46 45.24
CA ASN A 274 18.76 -16.32 46.23
C ASN A 274 19.38 -17.67 46.61
N LYS A 275 18.61 -18.78 46.66
CA LYS A 275 19.13 -20.12 46.87
C LYS A 275 20.05 -20.61 45.77
N MET A 276 19.86 -20.09 44.56
CA MET A 276 20.66 -20.37 43.38
C MET A 276 21.84 -19.41 43.20
N HIS A 277 22.03 -18.47 44.12
CA HIS A 277 23.08 -17.43 44.09
C HIS A 277 22.97 -16.47 42.88
N PHE A 278 21.76 -16.23 42.41
CA PHE A 278 21.46 -15.26 41.36
C PHE A 278 20.69 -14.06 41.93
N ASN A 279 20.78 -12.91 41.23
CA ASN A 279 20.02 -11.71 41.61
C ASN A 279 18.60 -11.72 41.00
N ASN A 280 18.48 -12.23 39.79
CA ASN A 280 17.19 -12.29 39.09
C ASN A 280 17.16 -13.38 37.99
N ILE A 281 16.07 -14.09 37.90
CA ILE A 281 15.81 -15.04 36.79
C ILE A 281 14.40 -14.71 36.22
N ARG A 282 14.33 -14.38 34.93
CA ARG A 282 13.08 -14.17 34.19
C ARG A 282 12.99 -15.17 33.04
N ILE A 283 11.90 -15.91 32.98
CA ILE A 283 11.54 -16.80 31.86
C ILE A 283 10.50 -16.04 31.02
N PHE A 284 10.66 -16.01 29.71
CA PHE A 284 9.77 -15.23 28.86
C PHE A 284 9.48 -15.88 27.52
N LEU A 285 8.33 -15.51 26.95
CA LEU A 285 7.89 -15.86 25.62
C LEU A 285 7.57 -14.59 24.85
N VAL A 286 8.20 -14.41 23.70
CA VAL A 286 8.00 -13.24 22.83
C VAL A 286 7.46 -13.69 21.50
N GLY A 287 6.32 -13.12 21.11
CA GLY A 287 5.77 -13.25 19.77
C GLY A 287 5.94 -11.95 18.99
N THR A 288 6.37 -12.02 17.72
CA THR A 288 6.49 -10.87 16.85
C THR A 288 5.68 -11.04 15.56
N ASN A 289 5.04 -9.96 15.10
CA ASN A 289 4.24 -9.92 13.88
C ASN A 289 3.14 -11.00 13.79
N LEU A 290 2.55 -11.40 14.91
CA LEU A 290 1.67 -12.57 14.96
C LEU A 290 0.37 -12.37 14.18
N LEU A 291 -0.24 -11.19 14.25
CA LEU A 291 -1.53 -10.88 13.64
C LEU A 291 -1.44 -9.58 12.85
N THR A 292 -2.03 -9.56 11.65
CA THR A 292 -2.15 -8.36 10.82
C THR A 292 -3.58 -8.25 10.30
N TRP A 293 -4.20 -7.13 10.56
CA TRP A 293 -5.53 -6.76 10.04
C TRP A 293 -5.36 -5.74 8.92
N SER A 294 -5.74 -6.13 7.71
CA SER A 294 -5.72 -5.30 6.49
C SER A 294 -6.82 -5.74 5.54
N SER A 295 -7.29 -4.85 4.69
CA SER A 295 -8.14 -5.20 3.56
C SER A 295 -7.38 -5.89 2.43
N PHE A 296 -6.08 -5.64 2.32
CA PHE A 296 -5.19 -6.30 1.36
C PHE A 296 -4.71 -7.63 1.97
N LYS A 297 -4.93 -8.74 1.23
CA LYS A 297 -4.70 -10.12 1.73
C LYS A 297 -3.70 -10.92 0.91
N THR A 298 -3.25 -10.40 -0.24
CA THR A 298 -2.41 -11.17 -1.17
C THR A 298 -1.01 -11.37 -0.62
N TRP A 299 -0.43 -10.32 -0.01
CA TRP A 299 0.84 -10.38 0.73
C TRP A 299 0.84 -9.36 1.87
N ASP A 300 1.97 -9.18 2.53
CA ASP A 300 2.07 -8.27 3.67
C ASP A 300 1.96 -6.80 3.22
N PRO A 301 1.00 -6.02 3.74
CA PRO A 301 0.79 -4.64 3.34
C PRO A 301 1.96 -3.70 3.70
N GLU A 302 2.80 -4.05 4.69
CA GLU A 302 3.98 -3.27 5.09
C GLU A 302 5.19 -3.55 4.18
N MET A 303 5.13 -4.56 3.34
CA MET A 303 6.24 -4.96 2.46
C MET A 303 6.64 -3.85 1.48
N GLY A 304 5.70 -2.96 1.12
CA GLY A 304 5.95 -1.81 0.25
C GLY A 304 6.30 -2.19 -1.19
N ASP A 305 6.10 -3.44 -1.56
CA ASP A 305 6.39 -3.97 -2.88
C ASP A 305 5.10 -4.20 -3.66
N PRO A 306 4.85 -3.42 -4.72
CA PRO A 306 3.64 -3.58 -5.54
C PRO A 306 3.64 -4.84 -6.41
N ARG A 307 4.79 -5.51 -6.59
CA ARG A 307 4.93 -6.74 -7.36
C ARG A 307 4.75 -8.01 -6.52
N GLY A 308 4.90 -7.90 -5.18
CA GLY A 308 4.86 -9.05 -4.28
C GLY A 308 6.11 -9.94 -4.36
N GLU A 309 7.22 -9.41 -4.82
CA GLU A 309 8.48 -10.15 -5.03
C GLU A 309 9.47 -10.01 -3.86
N SER A 310 9.22 -9.06 -2.94
CA SER A 310 10.06 -8.85 -1.77
C SER A 310 9.81 -9.89 -0.69
N TYR A 311 10.80 -10.11 0.16
CA TYR A 311 10.70 -11.04 1.27
C TYR A 311 9.68 -10.53 2.32
N PRO A 312 8.65 -11.32 2.68
CA PRO A 312 7.63 -10.89 3.62
C PRO A 312 8.14 -10.83 5.05
N LEU A 313 7.48 -10.01 5.88
CA LEU A 313 7.74 -9.98 7.31
C LEU A 313 7.38 -11.31 7.96
N THR A 314 8.33 -11.89 8.66
CA THR A 314 8.17 -13.18 9.33
C THR A 314 7.41 -13.04 10.65
N LYS A 315 6.61 -14.05 10.98
CA LYS A 315 6.09 -14.25 12.33
C LYS A 315 7.08 -15.09 13.10
N SER A 316 7.39 -14.70 14.34
CA SER A 316 8.27 -15.48 15.18
C SER A 316 7.71 -15.63 16.59
N ILE A 317 8.03 -16.75 17.22
CA ILE A 317 7.80 -17.02 18.63
C ILE A 317 9.13 -17.47 19.22
N THR A 318 9.60 -16.76 20.23
CA THR A 318 10.86 -17.01 20.87
C THR A 318 10.65 -17.23 22.36
N MET A 319 11.21 -18.29 22.91
CA MET A 319 11.28 -18.52 24.34
C MET A 319 12.70 -18.26 24.85
N GLY A 320 12.82 -17.60 25.97
CA GLY A 320 14.14 -17.27 26.54
C GLY A 320 14.15 -17.24 28.05
N ILE A 321 15.37 -17.29 28.61
CA ILE A 321 15.64 -17.14 30.03
C ILE A 321 16.69 -16.05 30.18
N SER A 322 16.39 -15.06 31.01
CA SER A 322 17.34 -13.99 31.41
C SER A 322 17.80 -14.23 32.85
N VAL A 323 19.10 -14.29 33.08
CA VAL A 323 19.70 -14.53 34.38
C VAL A 323 20.66 -13.39 34.68
N ASN A 324 20.51 -12.78 35.87
CA ASN A 324 21.44 -11.78 36.41
C ASN A 324 22.16 -12.38 37.62
N LEU A 325 23.50 -12.31 37.60
CA LEU A 325 24.41 -12.74 38.65
C LEU A 325 24.56 -11.65 39.72
#